data_e7d29df982980ab551a38427d15d588b
#
_entry.id   e7d29df982980ab551a38427d15d588b
#
_cell.length_a   1.000
_cell.length_b   1.000
_cell.length_c   1.000
_cell.angle_alpha   90.00
_cell.angle_beta   90.00
_cell.angle_gamma   90.00
#
_symmetry.space_group_name_H-M   'P 1'
#
loop_
_entity.id
_entity.type
_entity.pdbx_description
1 polymer ?
#
loop_
_entity_poly.entity_id
_entity_poly.type
_entity_poly.pdbx_seq_one_letter_code
_entity_poly.pdbx_strand_id
1 'polypeptide(L)'
;MRSRTTNARRFLIGLPAVALLGAGCTLGESPPVPLSCAELASWTSDDVVIDHAEVVAASDPNPSHCKVAGTIDTEVHFELLLPGHDTWNGRFVMGGGGGFVGSVQNHAMGPLEGGNALQRGFATVGTDTGHRGSGIDARWAHDNDEREVNFGSRAVHRTTEVAKALITDLYAREISHSYFIGCSRGGGQAMIEAQRFPDDYDGIVSMAPAIAWPQIGAAFLQNCQKVYPDASDLATPVVTSENRALLERAILKRCDGLDGVEDGVLNDPRGCDFDPAELSCAGAANADCLTAPQLDAITTIYSGP
;
A
#
# COMPACT_ATOMS: atom_id res chain seq x y z
N MET A 1 -27.98 -24.71 55.74
CA MET A 1 -27.61 -25.62 56.83
C MET A 1 -26.15 -25.42 57.19
N ARG A 2 -25.95 -25.13 58.47
CA ARG A 2 -24.68 -24.81 59.12
C ARG A 2 -23.75 -26.02 59.14
N SER A 3 -22.41 -25.85 59.04
CA SER A 3 -21.50 -26.44 60.03
C SER A 3 -20.14 -25.72 59.99
N ARG A 4 -19.76 -25.20 61.15
CA ARG A 4 -18.45 -24.70 61.58
C ARG A 4 -17.65 -25.87 62.14
N THR A 5 -16.29 -25.90 61.95
CA THR A 5 -15.34 -26.39 62.96
C THR A 5 -13.96 -25.83 62.55
N THR A 6 -13.43 -24.93 63.27
CA THR A 6 -12.50 -24.87 64.43
C THR A 6 -11.04 -25.23 64.19
N ASN A 7 -10.25 -24.17 64.34
CA ASN A 7 -8.84 -23.96 64.75
C ASN A 7 -7.98 -25.14 65.20
N ALA A 8 -6.74 -25.13 64.67
CA ALA A 8 -5.55 -25.52 65.46
C ALA A 8 -4.31 -24.71 65.01
N ARG A 9 -3.88 -23.83 65.90
CA ARG A 9 -2.59 -23.10 65.81
C ARG A 9 -1.49 -24.10 66.17
N ARG A 10 -0.47 -24.21 65.31
CA ARG A 10 0.86 -24.70 65.67
C ARG A 10 1.88 -23.59 65.47
N PHE A 11 2.47 -23.17 66.57
CA PHE A 11 3.68 -22.38 66.64
C PHE A 11 4.87 -23.26 66.19
N LEU A 12 5.61 -22.84 65.25
CA LEU A 12 6.95 -23.34 64.94
C LEU A 12 7.93 -22.17 64.92
N ILE A 13 8.92 -22.33 65.78
CA ILE A 13 9.99 -21.39 66.09
C ILE A 13 10.89 -21.27 64.83
N GLY A 14 11.12 -20.02 64.40
CA GLY A 14 11.98 -19.72 63.27
C GLY A 14 13.46 -19.82 63.63
N LEU A 15 14.22 -20.42 62.72
CA LEU A 15 15.66 -20.25 62.59
C LEU A 15 15.93 -19.20 61.50
N PRO A 16 16.87 -18.28 61.71
CA PRO A 16 17.19 -17.30 60.67
C PRO A 16 17.98 -17.96 59.54
N ALA A 17 17.39 -17.94 58.32
CA ALA A 17 18.16 -18.30 57.11
C ALA A 17 19.09 -17.13 56.77
N VAL A 18 20.38 -17.40 56.82
CA VAL A 18 21.43 -16.55 56.30
C VAL A 18 21.28 -16.52 54.76
N ALA A 19 20.77 -15.39 54.23
CA ALA A 19 20.75 -15.15 52.79
C ALA A 19 22.17 -14.88 52.31
N LEU A 20 22.80 -15.81 51.67
CA LEU A 20 23.99 -15.57 50.84
C LEU A 20 23.53 -14.73 49.64
N LEU A 21 23.83 -13.47 49.67
CA LEU A 21 23.81 -12.57 48.50
C LEU A 21 24.87 -13.03 47.50
N GLY A 22 24.51 -13.93 46.60
CA GLY A 22 25.27 -14.22 45.40
C GLY A 22 25.20 -13.00 44.48
N ALA A 23 26.26 -12.21 44.42
CA ALA A 23 26.47 -11.24 43.37
C ALA A 23 26.60 -11.99 42.03
N GLY A 24 25.49 -12.23 41.37
CA GLY A 24 25.47 -12.67 39.97
C GLY A 24 26.02 -11.54 39.13
N CYS A 25 27.27 -11.67 38.64
CA CYS A 25 27.71 -10.89 37.48
C CYS A 25 26.80 -11.24 36.33
N THR A 26 25.82 -10.40 36.05
CA THR A 26 25.21 -10.38 34.72
C THR A 26 26.31 -9.95 33.77
N LEU A 27 26.76 -10.87 32.94
CA LEU A 27 27.57 -10.53 31.77
C LEU A 27 26.68 -9.59 30.95
N GLY A 28 26.94 -8.30 31.06
CA GLY A 28 26.27 -7.31 30.22
C GLY A 28 26.57 -7.67 28.76
N GLU A 29 25.55 -7.96 27.99
CA GLU A 29 25.68 -8.05 26.53
C GLU A 29 26.35 -6.75 26.06
N SER A 30 27.42 -6.91 25.30
CA SER A 30 28.06 -5.77 24.67
C SER A 30 27.02 -5.06 23.79
N PRO A 31 26.97 -3.73 23.78
CA PRO A 31 26.03 -3.04 22.91
C PRO A 31 26.23 -3.50 21.46
N PRO A 32 25.15 -3.65 20.69
CA PRO A 32 25.24 -4.07 19.30
C PRO A 32 26.14 -3.11 18.52
N VAL A 33 26.97 -3.66 17.63
CA VAL A 33 27.89 -2.89 16.80
C VAL A 33 27.19 -2.62 15.46
N PRO A 34 27.11 -1.34 15.01
CA PRO A 34 26.53 -1.02 13.72
C PRO A 34 27.23 -1.73 12.58
N LEU A 35 26.47 -2.26 11.63
CA LEU A 35 27.01 -2.84 10.39
C LEU A 35 27.34 -1.73 9.38
N SER A 36 28.28 -2.01 8.50
CA SER A 36 28.45 -1.21 7.28
C SER A 36 27.48 -1.66 6.19
N CYS A 37 27.25 -0.81 5.20
CA CYS A 37 26.42 -1.16 4.04
C CYS A 37 26.91 -2.45 3.34
N ALA A 38 28.22 -2.63 3.22
CA ALA A 38 28.81 -3.81 2.59
C ALA A 38 28.56 -5.11 3.38
N GLU A 39 28.53 -5.02 4.71
CA GLU A 39 28.26 -6.17 5.58
C GLU A 39 26.82 -6.67 5.47
N LEU A 40 25.86 -5.80 5.12
CA LEU A 40 24.48 -6.21 4.84
C LEU A 40 24.37 -7.18 3.66
N ALA A 41 25.34 -7.20 2.72
CA ALA A 41 25.35 -8.20 1.66
C ALA A 41 25.50 -9.65 2.16
N SER A 42 26.00 -9.83 3.39
CA SER A 42 26.14 -11.13 4.06
C SER A 42 25.07 -11.39 5.11
N TRP A 43 24.08 -10.50 5.23
CA TRP A 43 22.97 -10.68 6.14
C TRP A 43 22.10 -11.84 5.71
N THR A 44 21.68 -12.68 6.63
CA THR A 44 20.93 -13.91 6.33
C THR A 44 19.72 -14.07 7.25
N SER A 45 18.66 -14.59 6.69
CA SER A 45 17.49 -15.15 7.39
C SER A 45 17.05 -16.41 6.64
N ASP A 46 16.23 -17.23 7.25
CA ASP A 46 15.83 -18.54 6.67
C ASP A 46 15.14 -18.40 5.31
N ASP A 47 14.42 -17.29 5.10
CA ASP A 47 13.60 -17.03 3.92
C ASP A 47 14.06 -15.79 3.11
N VAL A 48 15.23 -15.21 3.43
CA VAL A 48 15.71 -13.98 2.79
C VAL A 48 17.09 -14.14 2.17
N VAL A 49 17.20 -13.72 0.92
CA VAL A 49 18.48 -13.61 0.22
C VAL A 49 18.72 -12.15 -0.10
N ILE A 50 19.86 -11.60 0.32
CA ILE A 50 20.30 -10.28 -0.11
C ILE A 50 21.02 -10.43 -1.45
N ASP A 51 20.46 -9.87 -2.50
CA ASP A 51 21.03 -9.91 -3.84
C ASP A 51 22.24 -8.97 -3.96
N HIS A 52 22.14 -7.79 -3.38
CA HIS A 52 23.25 -6.84 -3.26
C HIS A 52 22.98 -5.78 -2.19
N ALA A 53 24.08 -5.23 -1.63
CA ALA A 53 24.07 -4.06 -0.77
C ALA A 53 25.24 -3.15 -1.20
N GLU A 54 24.93 -1.91 -1.55
CA GLU A 54 25.92 -0.97 -2.09
C GLU A 54 25.65 0.47 -1.62
N VAL A 55 26.72 1.24 -1.52
CA VAL A 55 26.62 2.68 -1.27
C VAL A 55 26.37 3.40 -2.60
N VAL A 56 25.21 4.02 -2.72
CA VAL A 56 24.86 4.89 -3.85
C VAL A 56 25.34 6.30 -3.54
N ALA A 57 26.13 6.90 -4.45
CA ALA A 57 26.58 8.27 -4.30
C ALA A 57 25.40 9.26 -4.38
N ALA A 58 25.56 10.42 -3.74
CA ALA A 58 24.55 11.47 -3.80
C ALA A 58 24.31 11.90 -5.26
N SER A 59 23.04 12.02 -5.61
CA SER A 59 22.57 12.54 -6.90
C SER A 59 21.29 13.33 -6.68
N ASP A 60 21.22 14.56 -7.21
CA ASP A 60 20.04 15.40 -7.01
C ASP A 60 18.76 14.67 -7.47
N PRO A 61 17.73 14.59 -6.62
CA PRO A 61 17.58 15.22 -5.30
C PRO A 61 18.00 14.33 -4.10
N ASN A 62 18.51 13.13 -4.30
CA ASN A 62 18.75 12.14 -3.24
C ASN A 62 20.16 12.27 -2.61
N PRO A 63 20.29 12.19 -1.27
CA PRO A 63 21.57 12.11 -0.59
C PRO A 63 22.26 10.76 -0.86
N SER A 64 23.56 10.67 -0.52
CA SER A 64 24.22 9.37 -0.48
C SER A 64 23.55 8.45 0.53
N HIS A 65 23.37 7.18 0.16
CA HIS A 65 22.64 6.19 0.95
C HIS A 65 23.14 4.78 0.68
N CYS A 66 22.85 3.86 1.58
CA CYS A 66 23.01 2.45 1.34
C CYS A 66 21.73 1.92 0.69
N LYS A 67 21.87 1.21 -0.43
CA LYS A 67 20.81 0.54 -1.14
C LYS A 67 20.98 -0.97 -0.96
N VAL A 68 19.95 -1.62 -0.43
CA VAL A 68 19.89 -3.07 -0.26
C VAL A 68 18.75 -3.61 -1.13
N ALA A 69 19.03 -4.55 -1.99
CA ALA A 69 18.01 -5.28 -2.72
C ALA A 69 18.10 -6.76 -2.35
N GLY A 70 16.94 -7.40 -2.27
CA GLY A 70 16.86 -8.80 -1.89
C GLY A 70 15.54 -9.43 -2.28
N THR A 71 15.49 -10.74 -2.03
CA THR A 71 14.34 -11.59 -2.32
C THR A 71 13.91 -12.30 -1.03
N ILE A 72 12.63 -12.24 -0.74
CA ILE A 72 11.98 -12.96 0.37
C ILE A 72 11.25 -14.16 -0.23
N ASP A 73 11.34 -15.32 0.42
CA ASP A 73 10.89 -16.60 -0.12
C ASP A 73 11.49 -16.85 -1.52
N THR A 74 10.68 -17.04 -2.54
CA THR A 74 11.12 -17.35 -3.91
C THR A 74 11.02 -16.19 -4.88
N GLU A 75 10.17 -15.19 -4.63
CA GLU A 75 9.84 -14.18 -5.66
C GLU A 75 9.36 -12.82 -5.13
N VAL A 76 9.35 -12.58 -3.81
CA VAL A 76 9.02 -11.25 -3.27
C VAL A 76 10.29 -10.40 -3.27
N HIS A 77 10.45 -9.53 -4.27
CA HIS A 77 11.62 -8.65 -4.34
C HIS A 77 11.35 -7.34 -3.60
N PHE A 78 12.40 -6.83 -2.96
CA PHE A 78 12.35 -5.55 -2.28
C PHE A 78 13.60 -4.72 -2.55
N GLU A 79 13.45 -3.41 -2.35
CA GLU A 79 14.56 -2.45 -2.35
C GLU A 79 14.42 -1.55 -1.12
N LEU A 80 15.43 -1.58 -0.25
CA LEU A 80 15.53 -0.80 0.98
C LEU A 80 16.61 0.27 0.81
N LEU A 81 16.25 1.53 1.04
CA LEU A 81 17.14 2.69 0.97
C LEU A 81 17.38 3.23 2.38
N LEU A 82 18.64 3.29 2.77
CA LEU A 82 19.09 3.58 4.12
C LEU A 82 19.96 4.83 4.11
N PRO A 83 19.55 5.94 4.75
CA PRO A 83 20.40 7.11 4.91
C PRO A 83 21.74 6.79 5.57
N GLY A 84 22.74 7.68 5.46
CA GLY A 84 23.97 7.55 6.26
C GLY A 84 23.68 7.59 7.76
N HIS A 85 24.56 7.00 8.58
CA HIS A 85 24.39 6.94 10.05
C HIS A 85 24.11 8.30 10.68
N ASP A 86 24.76 9.35 10.20
CA ASP A 86 24.60 10.72 10.72
C ASP A 86 23.35 11.43 10.20
N THR A 87 22.74 10.92 9.13
CA THR A 87 21.59 11.55 8.48
C THR A 87 20.28 10.81 8.71
N TRP A 88 20.33 9.57 9.21
CA TRP A 88 19.13 8.85 9.56
C TRP A 88 18.41 9.49 10.74
N ASN A 89 17.14 9.84 10.55
CA ASN A 89 16.32 10.51 11.55
C ASN A 89 15.71 9.57 12.62
N GLY A 90 16.08 8.29 12.62
CA GLY A 90 15.55 7.27 13.53
C GLY A 90 14.20 6.70 13.14
N ARG A 91 13.70 7.00 11.94
CA ARG A 91 12.36 6.61 11.49
C ARG A 91 12.42 5.76 10.22
N PHE A 92 11.36 4.98 10.04
CA PHE A 92 11.13 4.12 8.88
C PHE A 92 9.82 4.48 8.19
N VAL A 93 9.77 4.40 6.88
CA VAL A 93 8.53 4.49 6.11
C VAL A 93 8.54 3.50 4.94
N MET A 94 7.54 2.64 4.87
CA MET A 94 7.30 1.82 3.68
C MET A 94 6.38 2.55 2.71
N GLY A 95 6.73 2.53 1.44
CA GLY A 95 5.90 3.03 0.36
C GLY A 95 5.13 1.90 -0.33
N GLY A 96 3.82 2.02 -0.41
CA GLY A 96 2.98 1.10 -1.18
C GLY A 96 3.26 1.17 -2.68
N GLY A 97 2.72 0.22 -3.43
CA GLY A 97 2.77 0.18 -4.88
C GLY A 97 1.42 0.45 -5.54
N GLY A 98 1.40 0.62 -6.86
CA GLY A 98 0.20 0.94 -7.65
C GLY A 98 -0.23 -0.17 -8.59
N GLY A 99 -1.48 -0.14 -9.04
CA GLY A 99 -2.04 -1.09 -10.00
C GLY A 99 -1.94 -2.54 -9.51
N PHE A 100 -1.56 -3.45 -10.41
CA PHE A 100 -1.23 -4.82 -10.04
C PHE A 100 0.24 -4.99 -9.60
N VAL A 101 0.93 -3.94 -9.24
CA VAL A 101 2.35 -3.86 -8.83
C VAL A 101 3.30 -4.58 -9.83
N GLY A 102 3.99 -5.65 -9.49
CA GLY A 102 4.82 -6.43 -10.44
C GLY A 102 6.20 -5.84 -10.76
N SER A 103 6.59 -4.80 -10.07
CA SER A 103 7.93 -4.21 -10.01
C SER A 103 8.12 -3.58 -8.64
N VAL A 104 9.35 -3.47 -8.16
CA VAL A 104 9.57 -2.81 -6.86
C VAL A 104 9.13 -1.36 -6.96
N GLN A 105 8.13 -0.99 -6.17
CA GLN A 105 7.54 0.35 -6.11
C GLN A 105 7.59 0.86 -4.68
N ASN A 106 7.90 2.15 -4.53
CA ASN A 106 7.96 2.83 -3.23
C ASN A 106 7.37 4.24 -3.36
N HIS A 107 6.09 4.40 -2.99
CA HIS A 107 5.40 5.69 -3.04
C HIS A 107 6.00 6.75 -2.10
N ALA A 108 6.76 6.33 -1.07
CA ALA A 108 7.46 7.27 -0.20
C ALA A 108 8.63 7.99 -0.90
N MET A 109 9.08 7.48 -2.06
CA MET A 109 10.07 8.12 -2.93
C MET A 109 9.45 9.08 -3.94
N GLY A 110 8.12 9.18 -3.99
CA GLY A 110 7.41 10.15 -4.82
C GLY A 110 7.59 11.60 -4.36
N PRO A 111 7.17 12.56 -5.18
CA PRO A 111 7.23 13.97 -4.83
C PRO A 111 6.21 14.28 -3.72
N LEU A 112 6.72 14.55 -2.52
CA LEU A 112 5.95 15.02 -1.37
C LEU A 112 6.39 16.45 -1.03
N GLU A 113 5.53 17.19 -0.37
CA GLU A 113 5.93 18.50 0.17
C GLU A 113 7.09 18.31 1.15
N GLY A 114 8.17 19.05 0.95
CA GLY A 114 9.40 18.94 1.75
C GLY A 114 10.36 17.82 1.33
N GLY A 115 10.19 17.24 0.14
CA GLY A 115 11.05 16.20 -0.42
C GLY A 115 10.57 14.76 -0.12
N ASN A 116 11.18 13.78 -0.79
CA ASN A 116 10.87 12.37 -0.59
C ASN A 116 11.39 11.83 0.76
N ALA A 117 11.04 10.60 1.10
CA ALA A 117 11.39 9.98 2.37
C ALA A 117 12.91 9.98 2.64
N LEU A 118 13.71 9.61 1.65
CA LEU A 118 15.15 9.52 1.76
C LEU A 118 15.80 10.89 2.01
N GLN A 119 15.36 11.93 1.30
CA GLN A 119 15.81 13.32 1.52
C GLN A 119 15.52 13.83 2.94
N ARG A 120 14.45 13.33 3.54
CA ARG A 120 14.03 13.67 4.90
C ARG A 120 14.66 12.79 5.96
N GLY A 121 15.62 11.94 5.59
CA GLY A 121 16.36 11.07 6.49
C GLY A 121 15.62 9.82 6.96
N PHE A 122 14.51 9.42 6.32
CA PHE A 122 13.86 8.15 6.63
C PHE A 122 14.58 6.99 5.93
N ALA A 123 14.73 5.86 6.63
CA ALA A 123 14.89 4.58 5.97
C ALA A 123 13.58 4.23 5.24
N THR A 124 13.65 3.75 4.01
CA THR A 124 12.43 3.50 3.22
C THR A 124 12.56 2.27 2.33
N VAL A 125 11.47 1.51 2.20
CA VAL A 125 11.41 0.27 1.41
C VAL A 125 10.20 0.24 0.50
N GLY A 126 10.34 -0.45 -0.62
CA GLY A 126 9.26 -0.85 -1.51
C GLY A 126 9.40 -2.30 -1.92
N THR A 127 8.34 -2.88 -2.48
CA THR A 127 8.29 -4.27 -2.96
C THR A 127 7.55 -4.40 -4.28
N ASP A 128 7.80 -5.49 -5.02
CA ASP A 128 7.05 -5.89 -6.22
C ASP A 128 5.79 -6.69 -5.91
N THR A 129 5.55 -7.02 -4.64
CA THR A 129 4.44 -7.84 -4.14
C THR A 129 4.44 -9.30 -4.59
N GLY A 130 5.61 -9.85 -4.91
CA GLY A 130 5.80 -11.29 -5.13
C GLY A 130 5.50 -11.76 -6.55
N HIS A 131 5.69 -10.91 -7.54
CA HIS A 131 5.68 -11.28 -8.95
C HIS A 131 6.33 -10.21 -9.81
N ARG A 132 6.68 -10.56 -11.03
CA ARG A 132 7.14 -9.59 -12.04
C ARG A 132 6.10 -9.44 -13.13
N GLY A 133 5.80 -8.20 -13.51
CA GLY A 133 4.81 -7.89 -14.53
C GLY A 133 4.52 -6.42 -14.68
N SER A 134 3.53 -6.11 -15.48
CA SER A 134 3.01 -4.76 -15.65
C SER A 134 1.94 -4.47 -14.59
N GLY A 135 1.88 -3.25 -14.09
CA GLY A 135 0.84 -2.79 -13.15
C GLY A 135 -0.60 -2.81 -13.70
N ILE A 136 -0.79 -3.16 -14.98
CA ILE A 136 -2.11 -3.33 -15.62
C ILE A 136 -2.37 -4.78 -16.07
N ASP A 137 -1.50 -5.73 -15.73
CA ASP A 137 -1.62 -7.13 -16.12
C ASP A 137 -1.84 -8.02 -14.89
N ALA A 138 -2.97 -8.71 -14.84
CA ALA A 138 -3.35 -9.59 -13.74
C ALA A 138 -3.09 -11.09 -14.02
N ARG A 139 -2.54 -11.46 -15.18
CA ARG A 139 -2.34 -12.87 -15.58
C ARG A 139 -1.39 -13.63 -14.68
N TRP A 140 -0.54 -12.93 -13.93
CA TRP A 140 0.37 -13.52 -12.95
C TRP A 140 -0.36 -14.28 -11.82
N ALA A 141 -1.62 -13.89 -11.52
CA ALA A 141 -2.44 -14.52 -10.47
C ALA A 141 -3.10 -15.85 -10.94
N HIS A 142 -3.19 -16.09 -12.27
CA HIS A 142 -3.91 -17.24 -12.80
C HIS A 142 -3.24 -18.54 -12.37
N ASP A 143 -4.01 -19.42 -11.70
CA ASP A 143 -3.56 -20.70 -11.13
C ASP A 143 -2.33 -20.58 -10.21
N ASN A 144 -2.21 -19.48 -9.45
CA ASN A 144 -1.10 -19.24 -8.55
C ASN A 144 -1.54 -18.57 -7.23
N ASP A 145 -2.03 -19.39 -6.30
CA ASP A 145 -2.54 -18.97 -5.00
C ASP A 145 -1.48 -18.24 -4.17
N GLU A 146 -0.20 -18.60 -4.31
CA GLU A 146 0.89 -17.97 -3.56
C GLU A 146 1.07 -16.51 -3.94
N ARG A 147 1.06 -16.21 -5.25
CA ARG A 147 1.11 -14.82 -5.72
C ARG A 147 -0.11 -14.01 -5.33
N GLU A 148 -1.29 -14.63 -5.30
CA GLU A 148 -2.51 -13.98 -4.81
C GLU A 148 -2.38 -13.60 -3.33
N VAL A 149 -1.86 -14.50 -2.48
CA VAL A 149 -1.62 -14.24 -1.07
C VAL A 149 -0.54 -13.17 -0.88
N ASN A 150 0.55 -13.23 -1.65
CA ASN A 150 1.61 -12.22 -1.62
C ASN A 150 1.08 -10.85 -1.98
N PHE A 151 0.41 -10.72 -3.13
CA PHE A 151 -0.22 -9.49 -3.57
C PHE A 151 -1.30 -8.99 -2.59
N GLY A 152 -2.06 -9.93 -2.03
CA GLY A 152 -3.16 -9.64 -1.10
C GLY A 152 -2.70 -8.96 0.18
N SER A 153 -1.65 -9.49 0.83
CA SER A 153 -1.20 -9.00 2.13
C SER A 153 0.24 -9.41 2.52
N ARG A 154 0.67 -10.66 2.24
CA ARG A 154 1.89 -11.22 2.84
C ARG A 154 3.16 -10.47 2.43
N ALA A 155 3.28 -10.07 1.17
CA ALA A 155 4.51 -9.45 0.68
C ALA A 155 4.81 -8.11 1.37
N VAL A 156 3.81 -7.27 1.62
CA VAL A 156 4.00 -5.98 2.31
C VAL A 156 4.42 -6.21 3.75
N HIS A 157 3.68 -7.02 4.49
CA HIS A 157 3.98 -7.38 5.87
C HIS A 157 5.38 -7.97 6.01
N ARG A 158 5.70 -8.99 5.22
CA ARG A 158 7.00 -9.67 5.32
C ARG A 158 8.17 -8.75 4.94
N THR A 159 8.00 -7.90 3.91
CA THR A 159 8.98 -6.87 3.55
C THR A 159 9.21 -5.88 4.69
N THR A 160 8.16 -5.53 5.43
CA THR A 160 8.25 -4.64 6.59
C THR A 160 9.08 -5.25 7.71
N GLU A 161 8.85 -6.52 8.05
CA GLU A 161 9.63 -7.23 9.07
C GLU A 161 11.10 -7.30 8.70
N VAL A 162 11.41 -7.69 7.46
CA VAL A 162 12.79 -7.77 6.94
C VAL A 162 13.46 -6.40 6.93
N ALA A 163 12.77 -5.37 6.46
CA ALA A 163 13.31 -4.01 6.45
C ALA A 163 13.64 -3.50 7.87
N LYS A 164 12.75 -3.74 8.83
CA LYS A 164 12.99 -3.36 10.24
C LYS A 164 14.21 -4.06 10.84
N ALA A 165 14.38 -5.36 10.57
CA ALA A 165 15.55 -6.11 11.02
C ALA A 165 16.85 -5.55 10.43
N LEU A 166 16.91 -5.35 9.10
CA LEU A 166 18.06 -4.76 8.42
C LEU A 166 18.40 -3.34 8.92
N ILE A 167 17.38 -2.52 9.20
CA ILE A 167 17.54 -1.17 9.76
C ILE A 167 18.16 -1.25 11.15
N THR A 168 17.62 -2.10 12.02
CA THR A 168 18.10 -2.26 13.38
C THR A 168 19.56 -2.73 13.40
N ASP A 169 19.91 -3.70 12.56
CA ASP A 169 21.27 -4.23 12.47
C ASP A 169 22.25 -3.22 11.87
N LEU A 170 21.86 -2.47 10.83
CA LEU A 170 22.74 -1.43 10.25
C LEU A 170 23.07 -0.34 11.27
N TYR A 171 22.05 0.18 11.96
CA TYR A 171 22.26 1.35 12.84
C TYR A 171 22.58 0.96 14.29
N ALA A 172 22.49 -0.33 14.66
CA ALA A 172 22.56 -0.81 16.04
C ALA A 172 21.66 0.01 16.99
N ARG A 173 20.49 0.39 16.50
CA ARG A 173 19.54 1.28 17.18
C ARG A 173 18.12 0.97 16.76
N GLU A 174 17.20 0.95 17.72
CA GLU A 174 15.78 0.76 17.49
C GLU A 174 15.16 1.87 16.62
N ILE A 175 14.18 1.49 15.81
CA ILE A 175 13.36 2.42 15.05
C ILE A 175 12.43 3.16 16.02
N SER A 176 12.48 4.50 16.02
CA SER A 176 11.66 5.29 16.92
C SER A 176 10.17 5.31 16.52
N HIS A 177 9.91 5.34 15.21
CA HIS A 177 8.57 5.26 14.63
C HIS A 177 8.63 4.69 13.22
N SER A 178 7.62 3.88 12.89
CA SER A 178 7.42 3.29 11.57
C SER A 178 6.12 3.76 10.93
N TYR A 179 6.15 4.02 9.63
CA TYR A 179 5.03 4.55 8.89
C TYR A 179 4.79 3.76 7.59
N PHE A 180 3.54 3.76 7.14
CA PHE A 180 3.19 3.33 5.80
C PHE A 180 2.51 4.47 5.03
N ILE A 181 2.84 4.62 3.74
CA ILE A 181 2.17 5.56 2.85
C ILE A 181 1.84 4.89 1.52
N GLY A 182 0.59 4.97 1.08
CA GLY A 182 0.19 4.39 -0.20
C GLY A 182 -1.04 5.04 -0.81
N CYS A 183 -1.07 5.05 -2.15
CA CYS A 183 -2.17 5.57 -2.93
C CYS A 183 -2.74 4.48 -3.84
N SER A 184 -4.03 4.54 -4.20
CA SER A 184 -4.68 3.58 -5.10
C SER A 184 -4.58 2.14 -4.54
N ARG A 185 -3.91 1.20 -5.22
CA ARG A 185 -3.62 -0.12 -4.65
C ARG A 185 -2.81 -0.01 -3.37
N GLY A 186 -1.82 0.89 -3.32
CA GLY A 186 -1.05 1.20 -2.10
C GLY A 186 -1.92 1.70 -0.95
N GLY A 187 -2.97 2.47 -1.24
CA GLY A 187 -4.00 2.82 -0.26
C GLY A 187 -4.77 1.61 0.25
N GLY A 188 -5.09 0.65 -0.63
CA GLY A 188 -5.67 -0.64 -0.25
C GLY A 188 -4.72 -1.48 0.62
N GLN A 189 -3.41 -1.50 0.29
CA GLN A 189 -2.38 -2.13 1.13
C GLN A 189 -2.35 -1.48 2.52
N ALA A 190 -2.36 -0.15 2.60
CA ALA A 190 -2.42 0.60 3.87
C ALA A 190 -3.60 0.17 4.76
N MET A 191 -4.78 -0.04 4.17
CA MET A 191 -5.96 -0.51 4.91
C MET A 191 -5.83 -1.96 5.38
N ILE A 192 -5.16 -2.81 4.59
CA ILE A 192 -4.87 -4.20 4.97
C ILE A 192 -3.87 -4.25 6.13
N GLU A 193 -2.80 -3.45 6.08
CA GLU A 193 -1.83 -3.34 7.17
C GLU A 193 -2.51 -2.89 8.47
N ALA A 194 -3.31 -1.83 8.43
CA ALA A 194 -4.05 -1.36 9.60
C ALA A 194 -4.99 -2.42 10.21
N GLN A 195 -5.55 -3.30 9.38
CA GLN A 195 -6.51 -4.30 9.81
C GLN A 195 -5.87 -5.61 10.27
N ARG A 196 -4.86 -6.09 9.54
CA ARG A 196 -4.27 -7.42 9.76
C ARG A 196 -2.98 -7.39 10.56
N PHE A 197 -2.20 -6.32 10.42
CA PHE A 197 -0.86 -6.18 11.00
C PHE A 197 -0.70 -4.84 11.74
N PRO A 198 -1.58 -4.56 12.74
CA PRO A 198 -1.64 -3.26 13.40
C PRO A 198 -0.35 -2.88 14.14
N ASP A 199 0.51 -3.86 14.44
CA ASP A 199 1.78 -3.65 15.14
C ASP A 199 2.94 -3.28 14.18
N ASP A 200 2.72 -3.31 12.86
CA ASP A 200 3.77 -3.00 11.89
C ASP A 200 4.09 -1.51 11.82
N TYR A 201 3.11 -0.64 12.08
CA TYR A 201 3.27 0.79 11.89
C TYR A 201 2.62 1.61 12.99
N ASP A 202 3.32 2.68 13.40
CA ASP A 202 2.78 3.69 14.33
C ASP A 202 1.82 4.66 13.62
N GLY A 203 1.92 4.77 12.30
CA GLY A 203 1.05 5.65 11.52
C GLY A 203 0.93 5.21 10.07
N ILE A 204 -0.29 5.31 9.54
CA ILE A 204 -0.64 4.86 8.19
C ILE A 204 -1.34 5.97 7.43
N VAL A 205 -0.85 6.28 6.22
CA VAL A 205 -1.50 7.20 5.28
C VAL A 205 -2.06 6.41 4.10
N SER A 206 -3.39 6.32 4.03
CA SER A 206 -4.12 5.65 2.97
C SER A 206 -4.78 6.69 2.05
N MET A 207 -4.31 6.79 0.81
CA MET A 207 -4.83 7.73 -0.18
C MET A 207 -5.61 6.98 -1.26
N ALA A 208 -6.80 7.48 -1.61
CA ALA A 208 -7.67 6.93 -2.66
C ALA A 208 -7.67 5.38 -2.68
N PRO A 209 -8.00 4.70 -1.55
CA PRO A 209 -7.74 3.29 -1.36
C PRO A 209 -8.59 2.41 -2.28
N ALA A 210 -7.96 1.53 -3.05
CA ALA A 210 -8.62 0.46 -3.77
C ALA A 210 -8.85 -0.74 -2.82
N ILE A 211 -9.96 -0.73 -2.09
CA ILE A 211 -10.25 -1.69 -1.01
C ILE A 211 -10.93 -2.95 -1.54
N ALA A 212 -12.03 -2.79 -2.27
CA ALA A 212 -12.84 -3.88 -2.79
C ALA A 212 -12.29 -4.34 -4.16
N TRP A 213 -11.08 -4.90 -4.18
CA TRP A 213 -10.33 -5.19 -5.40
C TRP A 213 -11.09 -6.06 -6.42
N PRO A 214 -11.74 -7.19 -6.03
CA PRO A 214 -12.52 -8.00 -6.97
C PRO A 214 -13.71 -7.24 -7.56
N GLN A 215 -14.40 -6.43 -6.77
CA GLN A 215 -15.53 -5.64 -7.22
C GLN A 215 -15.11 -4.53 -8.20
N ILE A 216 -13.97 -3.86 -7.92
CA ILE A 216 -13.38 -2.88 -8.83
C ILE A 216 -13.03 -3.54 -10.17
N GLY A 217 -12.43 -4.73 -10.16
CA GLY A 217 -12.13 -5.50 -11.36
C GLY A 217 -13.37 -5.89 -12.14
N ALA A 218 -14.43 -6.35 -11.45
CA ALA A 218 -15.72 -6.67 -12.07
C ALA A 218 -16.38 -5.44 -12.71
N ALA A 219 -16.35 -4.28 -12.04
CA ALA A 219 -16.87 -3.02 -12.57
C ALA A 219 -16.11 -2.59 -13.83
N PHE A 220 -14.80 -2.66 -13.83
CA PHE A 220 -13.99 -2.34 -15.01
C PHE A 220 -14.32 -3.27 -16.19
N LEU A 221 -14.43 -4.58 -15.93
CA LEU A 221 -14.80 -5.55 -16.96
C LEU A 221 -16.18 -5.28 -17.54
N GLN A 222 -17.18 -5.04 -16.69
CA GLN A 222 -18.55 -4.68 -17.11
C GLN A 222 -18.54 -3.43 -17.99
N ASN A 223 -17.87 -2.36 -17.55
CA ASN A 223 -17.79 -1.12 -18.31
C ASN A 223 -17.06 -1.33 -19.65
N CYS A 224 -15.95 -2.07 -19.66
CA CYS A 224 -15.24 -2.40 -20.89
C CYS A 224 -16.11 -3.19 -21.87
N GLN A 225 -16.86 -4.19 -21.41
CA GLN A 225 -17.77 -5.00 -22.27
C GLN A 225 -18.91 -4.16 -22.87
N LYS A 226 -19.36 -3.12 -22.15
CA LYS A 226 -20.40 -2.20 -22.67
C LYS A 226 -19.85 -1.20 -23.66
N VAL A 227 -18.64 -0.70 -23.44
CA VAL A 227 -17.99 0.27 -24.34
C VAL A 227 -17.41 -0.43 -25.57
N TYR A 228 -16.91 -1.66 -25.42
CA TYR A 228 -16.33 -2.50 -26.49
C TYR A 228 -17.05 -3.86 -26.55
N PRO A 229 -18.24 -3.92 -27.13
CA PRO A 229 -19.04 -5.17 -27.17
C PRO A 229 -18.41 -6.26 -28.06
N ASP A 230 -17.56 -5.88 -29.01
CA ASP A 230 -16.72 -6.81 -29.76
C ASP A 230 -15.30 -6.81 -29.20
N ALA A 231 -14.95 -7.86 -28.47
CA ALA A 231 -13.62 -8.02 -27.88
C ALA A 231 -12.49 -8.15 -28.92
N SER A 232 -12.81 -8.41 -30.19
CA SER A 232 -11.84 -8.46 -31.29
C SER A 232 -11.56 -7.10 -31.91
N ASP A 233 -12.40 -6.08 -31.63
CA ASP A 233 -12.24 -4.71 -32.10
C ASP A 233 -12.28 -3.70 -30.93
N LEU A 234 -11.14 -3.49 -30.33
CA LEU A 234 -10.96 -2.48 -29.26
C LEU A 234 -10.67 -1.07 -29.80
N ALA A 235 -10.62 -0.90 -31.13
CA ALA A 235 -10.40 0.42 -31.75
C ALA A 235 -11.72 1.19 -31.95
N THR A 236 -12.89 0.48 -31.91
CA THR A 236 -14.19 1.07 -32.22
C THR A 236 -15.10 1.05 -30.98
N PRO A 237 -14.95 2.01 -30.03
CA PRO A 237 -15.82 2.10 -28.87
C PRO A 237 -17.24 2.54 -29.26
N VAL A 238 -18.24 1.99 -28.59
CA VAL A 238 -19.64 2.44 -28.74
C VAL A 238 -19.81 3.89 -28.27
N VAL A 239 -19.13 4.26 -27.18
CA VAL A 239 -19.12 5.64 -26.66
C VAL A 239 -17.84 6.33 -27.06
N THR A 240 -17.94 7.28 -28.01
CA THR A 240 -16.83 8.05 -28.56
C THR A 240 -16.51 9.30 -27.73
N SER A 241 -15.46 10.02 -28.10
CA SER A 241 -15.12 11.34 -27.53
C SER A 241 -16.22 12.39 -27.76
N GLU A 242 -16.86 12.34 -28.93
CA GLU A 242 -17.97 13.24 -29.29
C GLU A 242 -19.20 12.98 -28.40
N ASN A 243 -19.52 11.70 -28.14
CA ASN A 243 -20.62 11.35 -27.22
C ASN A 243 -20.35 11.83 -25.78
N ARG A 244 -19.10 11.69 -25.32
CA ARG A 244 -18.70 12.21 -24.00
C ARG A 244 -18.82 13.74 -23.93
N ALA A 245 -18.37 14.45 -24.95
CA ALA A 245 -18.50 15.90 -25.02
C ALA A 245 -19.97 16.37 -25.10
N LEU A 246 -20.85 15.62 -25.78
CA LEU A 246 -22.30 15.89 -25.79
C LEU A 246 -22.88 15.74 -24.37
N LEU A 247 -22.55 14.64 -23.68
CA LEU A 247 -23.01 14.33 -22.34
C LEU A 247 -22.54 15.41 -21.34
N GLU A 248 -21.25 15.78 -21.38
CA GLU A 248 -20.65 16.81 -20.54
C GLU A 248 -21.38 18.15 -20.70
N ARG A 249 -21.57 18.60 -21.94
CA ARG A 249 -22.31 19.86 -22.20
C ARG A 249 -23.74 19.84 -21.66
N ALA A 250 -24.43 18.71 -21.78
CA ALA A 250 -25.80 18.58 -21.28
C ALA A 250 -25.85 18.60 -19.74
N ILE A 251 -24.93 17.91 -19.08
CA ILE A 251 -24.80 17.90 -17.62
C ILE A 251 -24.47 19.28 -17.09
N LEU A 252 -23.44 19.94 -17.63
CA LEU A 252 -23.05 21.28 -17.19
C LEU A 252 -24.19 22.30 -17.41
N LYS A 253 -24.84 22.25 -18.56
CA LYS A 253 -26.00 23.13 -18.81
C LYS A 253 -27.12 22.95 -17.77
N ARG A 254 -27.30 21.76 -17.23
CA ARG A 254 -28.35 21.45 -16.25
C ARG A 254 -27.93 21.76 -14.82
N CYS A 255 -26.67 21.49 -14.49
CA CYS A 255 -26.25 21.32 -13.10
C CYS A 255 -25.10 22.24 -12.65
N ASP A 256 -24.38 22.90 -13.56
CA ASP A 256 -23.18 23.71 -13.22
C ASP A 256 -23.49 24.81 -12.19
N GLY A 257 -24.60 25.50 -12.35
CA GLY A 257 -25.00 26.54 -11.41
C GLY A 257 -25.60 26.10 -10.08
N LEU A 258 -25.72 24.79 -9.80
CA LEU A 258 -26.36 24.28 -8.58
C LEU A 258 -25.61 24.63 -7.28
N ASP A 259 -24.31 24.83 -7.36
CA ASP A 259 -23.48 25.25 -6.21
C ASP A 259 -23.30 26.77 -6.12
N GLY A 260 -23.90 27.53 -7.05
CA GLY A 260 -23.89 28.98 -7.10
C GLY A 260 -22.79 29.58 -7.99
N VAL A 261 -21.98 28.74 -8.68
CA VAL A 261 -20.94 29.16 -9.62
C VAL A 261 -21.08 28.36 -10.91
N GLU A 262 -20.95 29.03 -12.07
CA GLU A 262 -20.91 28.40 -13.39
C GLU A 262 -19.44 28.37 -13.86
N ASP A 263 -18.67 27.35 -13.45
CA ASP A 263 -17.23 27.25 -13.73
C ASP A 263 -16.80 25.90 -14.37
N GLY A 264 -17.77 25.07 -14.75
CA GLY A 264 -17.53 23.76 -15.34
C GLY A 264 -17.21 22.68 -14.32
N VAL A 265 -17.44 22.92 -13.03
CA VAL A 265 -17.21 21.97 -11.93
C VAL A 265 -18.47 21.80 -11.08
N LEU A 266 -18.93 20.58 -10.92
CA LEU A 266 -20.02 20.24 -9.99
C LEU A 266 -19.45 19.85 -8.62
N ASN A 267 -19.66 20.67 -7.59
CA ASN A 267 -19.18 20.38 -6.23
C ASN A 267 -19.84 19.13 -5.62
N ASP A 268 -21.13 18.90 -5.90
CA ASP A 268 -21.83 17.65 -5.53
C ASP A 268 -22.55 17.06 -6.76
N PRO A 269 -21.89 16.17 -7.51
CA PRO A 269 -22.52 15.52 -8.68
C PRO A 269 -23.79 14.74 -8.35
N ARG A 270 -23.98 14.29 -7.08
CA ARG A 270 -25.18 13.56 -6.65
C ARG A 270 -26.42 14.43 -6.55
N GLY A 271 -26.23 15.75 -6.48
CA GLY A 271 -27.31 16.71 -6.53
C GLY A 271 -27.83 17.03 -7.94
N CYS A 272 -27.14 16.50 -8.96
CA CYS A 272 -27.53 16.68 -10.36
C CYS A 272 -28.56 15.61 -10.77
N ASP A 273 -29.74 16.04 -11.17
CA ASP A 273 -30.87 15.18 -11.57
C ASP A 273 -30.91 14.87 -13.08
N PHE A 274 -29.78 15.04 -13.76
CA PHE A 274 -29.69 14.79 -15.20
C PHE A 274 -29.83 13.31 -15.54
N ASP A 275 -30.76 12.98 -16.45
CA ASP A 275 -30.96 11.65 -17.00
C ASP A 275 -30.37 11.56 -18.42
N PRO A 276 -29.34 10.70 -18.68
CA PRO A 276 -28.80 10.51 -20.02
C PRO A 276 -29.86 10.14 -21.09
N ALA A 277 -31.00 9.58 -20.71
CA ALA A 277 -32.11 9.28 -21.62
C ALA A 277 -32.69 10.52 -22.28
N GLU A 278 -32.51 11.71 -21.70
CA GLU A 278 -32.92 12.98 -22.32
C GLU A 278 -32.20 13.26 -23.65
N LEU A 279 -31.03 12.62 -23.85
CA LEU A 279 -30.26 12.71 -25.10
C LEU A 279 -30.59 11.63 -26.12
N SER A 280 -31.62 10.81 -25.89
CA SER A 280 -31.99 9.75 -26.82
C SER A 280 -32.34 10.25 -28.22
N CYS A 281 -31.82 9.55 -29.26
CA CYS A 281 -32.20 9.88 -30.64
C CYS A 281 -33.68 9.57 -30.90
N ALA A 282 -34.45 10.58 -31.29
CA ALA A 282 -35.85 10.40 -31.70
C ALA A 282 -36.02 9.82 -33.13
N GLY A 283 -34.93 9.72 -33.90
CA GLY A 283 -34.86 9.25 -35.27
C GLY A 283 -33.47 8.78 -35.67
N ALA A 284 -33.01 9.17 -36.87
CA ALA A 284 -31.65 8.84 -37.30
C ALA A 284 -30.58 9.42 -36.36
N ALA A 285 -29.53 8.63 -36.10
CA ALA A 285 -28.41 9.05 -35.27
C ALA A 285 -27.73 10.30 -35.86
N ASN A 286 -27.37 11.25 -34.99
CA ASN A 286 -26.65 12.46 -35.34
C ASN A 286 -25.72 12.88 -34.15
N ALA A 287 -25.01 14.01 -34.31
CA ALA A 287 -24.05 14.49 -33.30
C ALA A 287 -24.68 15.01 -31.99
N ASP A 288 -26.01 15.26 -31.99
CA ASP A 288 -26.71 15.88 -30.86
C ASP A 288 -27.58 14.87 -30.08
N CYS A 289 -27.46 13.58 -30.36
CA CYS A 289 -28.19 12.55 -29.64
C CYS A 289 -27.35 11.27 -29.43
N LEU A 290 -27.82 10.43 -28.51
CA LEU A 290 -27.23 9.13 -28.19
C LEU A 290 -28.13 8.01 -28.72
N THR A 291 -27.52 7.05 -29.39
CA THR A 291 -28.19 5.81 -29.86
C THR A 291 -28.46 4.87 -28.67
N ALA A 292 -29.35 3.89 -28.86
CA ALA A 292 -29.68 2.94 -27.82
C ALA A 292 -28.46 2.18 -27.25
N PRO A 293 -27.48 1.69 -28.06
CA PRO A 293 -26.25 1.09 -27.50
C PRO A 293 -25.38 2.08 -26.69
N GLN A 294 -25.31 3.33 -27.11
CA GLN A 294 -24.56 4.37 -26.38
C GLN A 294 -25.21 4.70 -25.03
N LEU A 295 -26.53 4.81 -25.01
CA LEU A 295 -27.29 5.01 -23.77
C LEU A 295 -27.15 3.83 -22.82
N ASP A 296 -27.23 2.59 -23.33
CA ASP A 296 -27.05 1.39 -22.52
C ASP A 296 -25.67 1.36 -21.84
N ALA A 297 -24.61 1.69 -22.60
CA ALA A 297 -23.25 1.76 -22.05
C ALA A 297 -23.12 2.87 -20.99
N ILE A 298 -23.62 4.07 -21.26
CA ILE A 298 -23.56 5.21 -20.32
C ILE A 298 -24.37 4.92 -19.06
N THR A 299 -25.59 4.40 -19.20
CA THR A 299 -26.45 4.05 -18.07
C THR A 299 -25.83 2.96 -17.20
N THR A 300 -25.20 1.95 -17.83
CA THR A 300 -24.48 0.90 -17.10
C THR A 300 -23.33 1.50 -16.26
N ILE A 301 -22.54 2.42 -16.83
CA ILE A 301 -21.44 3.10 -16.12
C ILE A 301 -21.98 3.92 -14.93
N TYR A 302 -23.08 4.65 -15.12
CA TYR A 302 -23.67 5.49 -14.09
C TYR A 302 -24.35 4.70 -12.96
N SER A 303 -24.90 3.53 -13.27
CA SER A 303 -25.52 2.67 -12.27
C SER A 303 -24.51 2.06 -11.30
N GLY A 304 -23.24 2.01 -11.70
CA GLY A 304 -22.19 1.33 -10.94
C GLY A 304 -22.33 -0.21 -10.98
N PRO A 305 -21.42 -0.91 -10.28
CA PRO A 305 -21.44 -2.36 -10.16
C PRO A 305 -22.47 -2.86 -9.15
#